data_159e8d15a52b547f7c4f305d5dcb1b93
#
_entry.id   159e8d15a52b547f7c4f305d5dcb1b93
#
_cell.length_a   1.000
_cell.length_b   1.000
_cell.length_c   1.000
_cell.angle_alpha   90.00
_cell.angle_beta   90.00
_cell.angle_gamma   90.00
#
_symmetry.space_group_name_H-M   'P 1'
#
loop_
_entity.id
_entity.type
_entity.pdbx_description
1 polymer ?
#
loop_
_entity_poly.entity_id
_entity_poly.type
_entity_poly.pdbx_seq_one_letter_code
_entity_poly.pdbx_strand_id
1 'polypeptide(L)'
;MPPYLSLYQAVTGTDEEKNIYKQFTPDFFDLVVIDECHRGSAAEDSAWRDILEYFSNATHVGLTATPKETKDVSSTFYFGEPVYTYSLKHGIEDGFLAPYKVVRIDFDKDRA
;
A
#
# COMPACT_ATOMS: atom_id res chain seq x y z
N MET A 1 -19.96 15.06 3.45
CA MET A 1 -19.98 13.61 3.67
C MET A 1 -18.72 13.22 4.44
N PRO A 2 -18.83 12.53 5.59
CA PRO A 2 -17.65 12.12 6.33
C PRO A 2 -16.84 11.08 5.55
N PRO A 3 -15.52 11.01 5.73
CA PRO A 3 -14.71 9.96 5.13
C PRO A 3 -15.00 8.60 5.76
N TYR A 4 -14.86 7.56 4.96
CA TYR A 4 -14.97 6.18 5.42
C TYR A 4 -13.57 5.61 5.58
N LEU A 5 -13.28 5.04 6.73
CA LEU A 5 -12.01 4.39 7.05
C LEU A 5 -12.24 2.91 7.33
N SER A 6 -11.43 2.06 6.73
CA SER A 6 -11.50 0.62 6.97
C SER A 6 -10.17 -0.06 6.68
N LEU A 7 -9.97 -1.20 7.30
CA LEU A 7 -8.91 -2.12 6.89
C LEU A 7 -9.40 -2.89 5.66
N TYR A 8 -8.60 -2.98 4.61
CA TYR A 8 -9.01 -3.73 3.41
C TYR A 8 -9.22 -5.21 3.71
N GLN A 9 -8.53 -5.77 4.70
CA GLN A 9 -8.76 -7.15 5.17
C GLN A 9 -10.16 -7.32 5.79
N ALA A 10 -10.74 -6.26 6.33
CA ALA A 10 -12.09 -6.30 6.89
C ALA A 10 -13.18 -6.16 5.84
N VAL A 11 -12.89 -5.49 4.73
CA VAL A 11 -13.86 -5.23 3.66
C VAL A 11 -13.74 -6.21 2.50
N THR A 12 -12.66 -6.97 2.44
CA THR A 12 -12.44 -8.04 1.48
C THR A 12 -12.40 -9.39 2.20
N GLY A 13 -12.78 -10.44 1.53
CA GLY A 13 -12.73 -11.77 2.08
C GLY A 13 -13.05 -12.84 1.07
N THR A 14 -12.89 -14.07 1.48
CA THR A 14 -13.19 -15.24 0.65
C THR A 14 -14.67 -15.60 0.64
N ASP A 15 -15.43 -15.12 1.61
CA ASP A 15 -16.83 -15.41 1.76
C ASP A 15 -17.70 -14.20 1.35
N GLU A 16 -18.91 -14.46 0.86
CA GLU A 16 -19.83 -13.43 0.38
C GLU A 16 -20.11 -12.33 1.41
N GLU A 17 -19.99 -12.63 2.69
CA GLU A 17 -20.23 -11.69 3.79
C GLU A 17 -19.11 -10.66 3.97
N LYS A 18 -17.96 -10.86 3.33
CA LYS A 18 -16.77 -10.04 3.59
C LYS A 18 -16.49 -8.98 2.54
N ASN A 19 -17.18 -8.97 1.42
CA ASN A 19 -17.02 -7.92 0.40
C ASN A 19 -17.89 -6.70 0.72
N ILE A 20 -17.65 -6.11 1.88
CA ILE A 20 -18.44 -5.01 2.42
C ILE A 20 -18.39 -3.77 1.51
N TYR A 21 -17.30 -3.57 0.79
CA TYR A 21 -17.17 -2.45 -0.13
C TYR A 21 -18.22 -2.48 -1.26
N LYS A 22 -18.72 -3.66 -1.61
CA LYS A 22 -19.77 -3.82 -2.63
C LYS A 22 -21.16 -3.37 -2.17
N GLN A 23 -21.33 -3.01 -0.91
CA GLN A 23 -22.54 -2.38 -0.39
C GLN A 23 -22.70 -0.95 -0.93
N PHE A 24 -21.60 -0.32 -1.33
CA PHE A 24 -21.62 0.97 -1.99
C PHE A 24 -21.73 0.78 -3.50
N THR A 25 -22.36 1.73 -4.19
CA THR A 25 -22.37 1.71 -5.65
C THR A 25 -20.95 1.98 -6.20
N PRO A 26 -20.60 1.46 -7.39
CA PRO A 26 -19.24 1.65 -7.95
C PRO A 26 -18.84 3.12 -8.14
N ASP A 27 -19.77 4.02 -8.24
CA ASP A 27 -19.57 5.47 -8.43
C ASP A 27 -19.78 6.28 -7.14
N PHE A 28 -19.86 5.60 -5.98
CA PHE A 28 -20.15 6.27 -4.71
C PHE A 28 -19.01 7.17 -4.22
N PHE A 29 -17.76 6.74 -4.43
CA PHE A 29 -16.59 7.49 -3.99
C PHE A 29 -15.93 8.25 -5.13
N ASP A 30 -15.47 9.46 -4.84
CA ASP A 30 -14.69 10.29 -5.76
C ASP A 30 -13.19 10.06 -5.59
N LEU A 31 -12.76 9.65 -4.40
CA LEU A 31 -11.37 9.41 -4.04
C LEU A 31 -11.27 8.16 -3.19
N VAL A 32 -10.36 7.28 -3.55
CA VAL A 32 -9.98 6.10 -2.78
C VAL A 32 -8.48 6.16 -2.49
N VAL A 33 -8.12 6.11 -1.22
CA VAL A 33 -6.73 6.14 -0.77
C VAL A 33 -6.39 4.77 -0.16
N ILE A 34 -5.37 4.13 -0.69
CA ILE A 34 -4.83 2.88 -0.16
C ILE A 34 -3.52 3.18 0.58
N ASP A 35 -3.55 3.03 1.88
CA ASP A 35 -2.34 3.15 2.70
C ASP A 35 -1.58 1.82 2.74
N GLU A 36 -0.27 1.90 2.77
CA GLU A 36 0.61 0.74 2.78
C GLU A 36 0.35 -0.25 1.62
N CYS A 37 0.20 0.28 0.42
CA CYS A 37 -0.09 -0.51 -0.78
C CYS A 37 1.04 -1.48 -1.22
N HIS A 38 2.11 -1.54 -0.46
CA HIS A 38 3.22 -2.50 -0.63
C HIS A 38 3.04 -3.77 0.21
N ARG A 39 2.05 -3.78 1.12
CA ARG A 39 1.94 -4.77 2.18
C ARG A 39 1.32 -6.06 1.68
N GLY A 40 1.98 -7.19 2.01
CA GLY A 40 1.36 -8.48 1.99
C GLY A 40 1.79 -9.43 0.88
N SER A 41 1.10 -10.54 0.83
CA SER A 41 1.22 -11.57 -0.20
C SER A 41 0.55 -11.13 -1.50
N ALA A 42 0.74 -11.90 -2.57
CA ALA A 42 0.04 -11.67 -3.83
C ALA A 42 -1.49 -11.65 -3.66
N ALA A 43 -2.02 -12.40 -2.67
CA ALA A 43 -3.46 -12.39 -2.37
C ALA A 43 -3.93 -11.07 -1.76
N GLU A 44 -3.13 -10.46 -0.90
CA GLU A 44 -3.46 -9.16 -0.30
C GLU A 44 -3.32 -8.01 -1.30
N ASP A 45 -2.35 -8.09 -2.19
CA ASP A 45 -2.23 -7.15 -3.29
C ASP A 45 -3.42 -7.24 -4.25
N SER A 46 -3.93 -8.43 -4.47
CA SER A 46 -5.15 -8.67 -5.23
C SER A 46 -6.37 -8.03 -4.56
N ALA A 47 -6.46 -8.08 -3.23
CA ALA A 47 -7.59 -7.55 -2.48
C ALA A 47 -7.78 -6.04 -2.65
N TRP A 48 -6.73 -5.24 -2.49
CA TRP A 48 -6.86 -3.79 -2.67
C TRP A 48 -7.06 -3.40 -4.14
N ARG A 49 -6.51 -4.17 -5.07
CA ARG A 49 -6.74 -3.97 -6.51
C ARG A 49 -8.21 -4.19 -6.87
N ASP A 50 -8.82 -5.23 -6.34
CA ASP A 50 -10.24 -5.51 -6.58
C ASP A 50 -11.13 -4.35 -6.10
N ILE A 51 -10.81 -3.75 -4.96
CA ILE A 51 -11.50 -2.56 -4.46
C ILE A 51 -11.36 -1.39 -5.45
N LEU A 52 -10.16 -1.14 -5.92
CA LEU A 52 -9.90 -0.04 -6.86
C LEU A 52 -10.57 -0.28 -8.22
N GLU A 53 -10.57 -1.51 -8.70
CA GLU A 53 -11.27 -1.86 -9.94
C GLU A 53 -12.78 -1.67 -9.80
N TYR A 54 -13.34 -2.02 -8.64
CA TYR A 54 -14.76 -1.79 -8.36
C TYR A 54 -15.10 -0.31 -8.37
N PHE A 55 -14.29 0.52 -7.75
CA PHE A 55 -14.45 1.98 -7.74
C PHE A 55 -13.62 2.65 -8.84
N SER A 56 -13.71 2.15 -10.05
CA SER A 56 -12.89 2.60 -11.18
C SER A 56 -13.09 4.06 -11.58
N ASN A 57 -14.22 4.65 -11.23
CA ASN A 57 -14.52 6.07 -11.51
C ASN A 57 -13.88 7.01 -10.47
N ALA A 58 -13.43 6.50 -9.34
CA ALA A 58 -12.75 7.31 -8.32
C ALA A 58 -11.30 7.62 -8.71
N THR A 59 -10.77 8.69 -8.17
CA THR A 59 -9.33 8.94 -8.21
C THR A 59 -8.65 8.01 -7.19
N HIS A 60 -7.60 7.31 -7.60
CA HIS A 60 -6.89 6.36 -6.77
C HIS A 60 -5.54 6.93 -6.33
N VAL A 61 -5.25 6.88 -5.03
CA VAL A 61 -3.98 7.30 -4.46
C VAL A 61 -3.41 6.17 -3.61
N GLY A 62 -2.18 5.79 -3.87
CA GLY A 62 -1.46 4.80 -3.07
C GLY A 62 -0.37 5.46 -2.23
N LEU A 63 -0.25 5.05 -0.99
CA LEU A 63 0.80 5.47 -0.07
C LEU A 63 1.66 4.26 0.30
N THR A 64 2.97 4.43 0.29
CA THR A 64 3.89 3.37 0.71
C THR A 64 5.21 3.95 1.21
N ALA A 65 5.74 3.35 2.26
CA ALA A 65 7.09 3.66 2.74
C ALA A 65 8.17 2.89 1.97
N THR A 66 7.81 1.76 1.36
CA THR A 66 8.72 0.88 0.63
C THR A 66 8.07 0.42 -0.66
N PRO A 67 8.25 1.14 -1.78
CA PRO A 67 7.72 0.69 -3.06
C PRO A 67 8.28 -0.69 -3.41
N LYS A 68 7.41 -1.64 -3.69
CA LYS A 68 7.83 -2.95 -4.18
C LYS A 68 8.08 -2.88 -5.68
N GLU A 69 9.32 -3.12 -6.04
CA GLU A 69 9.75 -3.29 -7.42
C GLU A 69 10.10 -4.75 -7.69
N THR A 70 9.13 -5.63 -7.60
CA THR A 70 9.31 -7.00 -8.10
C THR A 70 8.56 -7.17 -9.40
N LYS A 71 9.02 -8.08 -10.27
CA LYS A 71 8.43 -8.31 -11.60
C LYS A 71 6.93 -8.62 -11.57
N ASP A 72 6.43 -9.14 -10.46
CA ASP A 72 5.06 -9.63 -10.36
C ASP A 72 4.14 -8.74 -9.52
N VAL A 73 4.72 -7.86 -8.68
CA VAL A 73 3.95 -7.03 -7.74
C VAL A 73 4.63 -5.68 -7.60
N SER A 74 4.31 -4.76 -8.47
CA SER A 74 4.81 -3.39 -8.38
C SER A 74 3.65 -2.44 -8.11
N SER A 75 3.68 -1.76 -6.98
CA SER A 75 2.76 -0.64 -6.72
C SER A 75 2.97 0.49 -7.74
N THR A 76 4.21 0.68 -8.19
CA THR A 76 4.57 1.61 -9.26
C THR A 76 3.90 1.23 -10.58
N PHE A 77 3.76 -0.06 -10.87
CA PHE A 77 3.08 -0.53 -12.08
C PHE A 77 1.60 -0.14 -12.07
N TYR A 78 0.93 -0.20 -10.93
CA TYR A 78 -0.49 0.15 -10.83
C TYR A 78 -0.71 1.66 -10.76
N PHE A 79 0.01 2.35 -9.89
CA PHE A 79 -0.20 3.79 -9.61
C PHE A 79 0.62 4.71 -10.51
N GLY A 80 1.61 4.18 -11.23
CA GLY A 80 2.56 4.96 -12.00
C GLY A 80 3.71 5.50 -11.14
N GLU A 81 4.44 6.45 -11.70
CA GLU A 81 5.55 7.09 -10.97
C GLU A 81 5.04 7.88 -9.75
N PRO A 82 5.80 7.89 -8.65
CA PRO A 82 5.43 8.65 -7.47
C PRO A 82 5.26 10.14 -7.78
N VAL A 83 4.13 10.70 -7.37
CA VAL A 83 3.88 12.16 -7.50
C VAL A 83 4.59 12.95 -6.41
N TYR A 84 4.92 12.32 -5.29
CA TYR A 84 5.65 12.91 -4.19
C TYR A 84 6.45 11.85 -3.45
N THR A 85 7.70 12.18 -3.13
CA THR A 85 8.57 11.30 -2.34
C THR A 85 9.21 12.09 -1.20
N TYR A 86 8.99 11.63 0.01
CA TYR A 86 9.64 12.16 1.21
C TYR A 86 10.53 11.05 1.79
N SER A 87 11.82 11.13 1.50
CA SER A 87 12.77 10.08 1.87
C SER A 87 13.16 10.13 3.35
N LEU A 88 13.70 9.02 3.86
CA LEU A 88 14.30 8.95 5.18
C LEU A 88 15.39 10.03 5.37
N LYS A 89 16.19 10.27 4.35
CA LYS A 89 17.21 11.32 4.35
C LYS A 89 16.59 12.70 4.56
N HIS A 90 15.51 13.02 3.84
CA HIS A 90 14.80 14.29 4.00
C HIS A 90 14.23 14.43 5.43
N GLY A 91 13.66 13.36 5.98
CA GLY A 91 13.12 13.37 7.33
C GLY A 91 14.19 13.63 8.40
N ILE A 92 15.39 13.10 8.22
CA ILE A 92 16.53 13.35 9.10
C ILE A 92 17.04 14.80 8.95
N GLU A 93 17.20 15.27 7.72
CA GLU A 93 17.65 16.65 7.43
C GLU A 93 16.67 17.70 7.99
N ASP A 94 15.37 17.42 7.92
CA ASP A 94 14.32 18.30 8.44
C ASP A 94 14.14 18.20 9.97
N GLY A 95 14.84 17.30 10.63
CA GLY A 95 14.79 17.13 12.08
C GLY A 95 13.61 16.34 12.62
N PHE A 96 12.79 15.73 11.74
CA PHE A 96 11.67 14.89 12.17
C PHE A 96 12.08 13.46 12.54
N LEU A 97 13.18 12.98 11.99
CA LEU A 97 13.69 11.64 12.21
C LEU A 97 15.10 11.70 12.80
N ALA A 98 15.39 10.76 13.69
CA ALA A 98 16.70 10.64 14.30
C ALA A 98 17.73 10.11 13.28
N PRO A 99 18.98 10.63 13.30
CA PRO A 99 20.04 10.02 12.51
C PRO A 99 20.33 8.59 12.98
N TYR A 100 20.76 7.75 12.05
CA TYR A 100 21.03 6.34 12.32
C TYR A 100 22.40 5.93 11.80
N LYS A 101 22.91 4.84 12.35
CA LYS A 101 24.15 4.21 11.90
C LYS A 101 23.85 2.75 11.54
N VAL A 102 24.24 2.35 10.34
CA VAL A 102 24.08 0.98 9.90
C VAL A 102 25.33 0.18 10.27
N VAL A 103 25.12 -0.93 10.98
CA VAL A 103 26.15 -1.91 11.26
C VAL A 103 25.77 -3.20 10.57
N ARG A 104 26.58 -3.63 9.61
CA ARG A 104 26.39 -4.91 8.93
C ARG A 104 27.15 -5.98 9.69
N ILE A 105 26.45 -7.06 10.02
CA ILE A 105 27.03 -8.24 10.63
C ILE A 105 26.88 -9.39 9.63
N ASP A 106 28.00 -9.86 9.12
CA ASP A 106 28.01 -11.00 8.22
C ASP A 106 28.37 -12.25 9.04
N PHE A 107 27.52 -13.26 8.95
CA PHE A 107 27.79 -14.55 9.57
C PHE A 107 28.47 -15.45 8.55
N ASP A 108 29.63 -15.98 8.93
CA ASP A 108 30.33 -16.98 8.13
C ASP A 108 29.57 -18.30 8.21
N LYS A 109 28.86 -18.63 7.14
CA LYS A 109 28.05 -19.86 7.08
C LYS A 109 28.89 -21.14 6.97
N ASP A 110 30.18 -21.01 6.70
CA ASP A 110 31.09 -22.15 6.51
C ASP A 110 31.71 -22.67 7.81
N ARG A 111 31.38 -22.06 8.92
CA ARG A 111 31.78 -22.50 10.25
C ARG A 111 30.61 -23.09 11.03
N ALA A 112 30.11 -24.20 10.50
CA ALA A 112 29.17 -24.99 11.24
C ALA A 112 29.94 -26.03 12.09
#